data_80173a66ae5b52321519f1d25d3bb133
#
_entry.id   80173a66ae5b52321519f1d25d3bb133
#
_cell.length_a   1.000
_cell.length_b   1.000
_cell.length_c   1.000
_cell.angle_alpha   90.00
_cell.angle_beta   90.00
_cell.angle_gamma   90.00
#
_symmetry.space_group_name_H-M   'P 1'
#
loop_
_entity.id
_entity.type
_entity.pdbx_description
1 polymer ?
#
loop_
_entity_poly.entity_id
_entity_poly.type
_entity_poly.pdbx_seq_one_letter_code
_entity_poly.pdbx_strand_id
1 'polypeptide(L)'
;MSTAEIAASSSRATAPGPRGLPFLGVAPHMKRDPLAFMRDTFARYGDIVALRLGPQRAMLVTSPEAAHQVLLDGGKTFGLSPLYEKLKPAIGGGLTVSEGAAWRRRRGIAQQAMSPRSVQALIATFVGCAEELAGEWRASKAPVDAAEAMFRLTVTAMFRSMFGQDLRPGPEVLDDFATMSRELGRRFFSTLPWLEHLPTSGNRAFAAAKARLDRLVYQLIAARSDEDDASDLLGRLLQAAKAEGRARLTSEEIHDEIFTFALAGHETTASTLTWFWLAMASEQDVARKVEAEVAAWHAAGPEWSLEGLGRLTYTRAVLDEVLRLFAPAWLLSR
;
A
#
# COMPACT_ATOMS: atom_id res chain seq x y z
N MET A 1 32.97 -2.09 44.79
CA MET A 1 33.15 -2.01 43.33
C MET A 1 32.60 -0.64 42.91
N SER A 2 33.48 0.19 42.37
CA SER A 2 33.24 1.61 42.11
C SER A 2 32.38 1.81 40.88
N THR A 3 31.46 2.79 40.93
CA THR A 3 30.60 3.24 39.84
C THR A 3 31.37 3.66 38.54
N ALA A 4 32.69 3.74 38.62
CA ALA A 4 33.60 4.03 37.49
C ALA A 4 33.90 2.80 36.61
N GLU A 5 33.73 1.56 37.10
CA GLU A 5 33.98 0.34 36.33
C GLU A 5 32.81 -0.10 35.44
N ILE A 6 31.59 0.41 35.70
CA ILE A 6 30.41 0.14 34.88
C ILE A 6 30.36 1.02 33.60
N ALA A 7 31.11 2.13 33.57
CA ALA A 7 31.13 3.06 32.44
C ALA A 7 32.12 2.72 31.32
N ALA A 8 33.01 1.74 31.50
CA ALA A 8 34.13 1.47 30.57
C ALA A 8 33.92 0.30 29.61
N SER A 9 32.74 -0.35 29.57
CA SER A 9 32.50 -1.53 28.74
C SER A 9 31.34 -1.39 27.74
N SER A 10 30.91 -0.21 27.40
CA SER A 10 30.03 -0.02 26.25
C SER A 10 30.85 0.29 24.99
N SER A 11 31.67 -0.63 24.54
CA SER A 11 31.98 -0.66 23.11
C SER A 11 30.63 -0.84 22.39
N ARG A 12 30.11 0.22 21.78
CA ARG A 12 28.92 0.14 20.93
C ARG A 12 29.20 -0.92 19.89
N ALA A 13 28.70 -2.14 20.12
CA ALA A 13 28.80 -3.22 19.17
C ALA A 13 28.06 -2.72 17.92
N THR A 14 28.80 -2.41 16.88
CA THR A 14 28.20 -2.06 15.58
C THR A 14 27.70 -3.35 14.97
N ALA A 15 26.43 -3.39 14.58
CA ALA A 15 25.88 -4.55 13.89
C ALA A 15 26.75 -4.91 12.66
N PRO A 16 26.95 -6.21 12.40
CA PRO A 16 27.72 -6.67 11.24
C PRO A 16 27.02 -6.22 9.94
N GLY A 17 27.75 -6.16 8.85
CA GLY A 17 27.16 -5.84 7.56
C GLY A 17 28.14 -5.84 6.40
N PRO A 18 27.62 -5.85 5.16
CA PRO A 18 28.45 -5.88 3.96
C PRO A 18 29.23 -4.57 3.79
N ARG A 19 30.48 -4.72 3.35
CA ARG A 19 31.29 -3.58 2.89
C ARG A 19 30.74 -3.13 1.53
N GLY A 20 30.12 -1.96 1.48
CA GLY A 20 29.64 -1.37 0.23
C GLY A 20 30.74 -0.68 -0.57
N LEU A 21 30.40 -0.19 -1.76
CA LEU A 21 31.29 0.61 -2.59
C LEU A 21 31.56 1.98 -1.94
N PRO A 22 32.73 2.61 -2.21
CA PRO A 22 32.97 3.99 -1.80
C PRO A 22 31.83 4.90 -2.25
N PHE A 23 31.39 5.83 -1.41
CA PHE A 23 30.30 6.77 -1.58
C PHE A 23 28.91 6.16 -1.79
N LEU A 24 28.77 5.07 -2.55
CA LEU A 24 27.48 4.46 -2.91
C LEU A 24 26.99 3.44 -1.87
N GLY A 25 27.89 2.87 -1.07
CA GLY A 25 27.51 1.80 -0.15
C GLY A 25 27.00 0.56 -0.89
N VAL A 26 25.91 -0.02 -0.41
CA VAL A 26 25.25 -1.20 -1.01
C VAL A 26 24.13 -0.84 -1.98
N ALA A 27 23.91 0.44 -2.26
CA ALA A 27 22.82 0.91 -3.13
C ALA A 27 22.79 0.24 -4.52
N PRO A 28 23.91 -0.01 -5.22
CA PRO A 28 23.89 -0.70 -6.51
C PRO A 28 23.36 -2.15 -6.42
N HIS A 29 23.67 -2.87 -5.33
CA HIS A 29 23.16 -4.22 -5.10
C HIS A 29 21.66 -4.22 -4.83
N MET A 30 21.19 -3.29 -3.98
CA MET A 30 19.78 -3.06 -3.71
C MET A 30 18.99 -2.70 -4.98
N LYS A 31 19.58 -1.94 -5.90
CA LYS A 31 18.93 -1.57 -7.15
C LYS A 31 18.83 -2.73 -8.14
N ARG A 32 19.83 -3.63 -8.14
CA ARG A 32 19.88 -4.75 -9.08
C ARG A 32 18.85 -5.83 -8.75
N ASP A 33 18.86 -6.29 -7.51
CA ASP A 33 17.95 -7.31 -6.98
C ASP A 33 17.87 -7.15 -5.45
N PRO A 34 16.89 -6.38 -4.95
CA PRO A 34 16.79 -6.08 -3.54
C PRO A 34 16.48 -7.33 -2.70
N LEU A 35 15.65 -8.24 -3.19
CA LEU A 35 15.24 -9.42 -2.43
C LEU A 35 16.38 -10.43 -2.30
N ALA A 36 17.07 -10.74 -3.39
CA ALA A 36 18.24 -11.61 -3.36
C ALA A 36 19.33 -11.01 -2.48
N PHE A 37 19.61 -9.71 -2.62
CA PHE A 37 20.61 -9.03 -1.79
C PHE A 37 20.28 -9.13 -0.29
N MET A 38 19.03 -8.89 0.10
CA MET A 38 18.62 -8.98 1.50
C MET A 38 18.70 -10.41 2.03
N ARG A 39 18.17 -11.38 1.29
CA ARG A 39 18.26 -12.80 1.66
C ARG A 39 19.73 -13.24 1.91
N ASP A 40 20.61 -12.93 0.97
CA ASP A 40 22.02 -13.31 1.05
C ASP A 40 22.74 -12.55 2.19
N THR A 41 22.31 -11.31 2.45
CA THR A 41 22.82 -10.50 3.56
C THR A 41 22.43 -11.10 4.91
N PHE A 42 21.16 -11.48 5.11
CA PHE A 42 20.71 -12.13 6.34
C PHE A 42 21.39 -13.49 6.55
N ALA A 43 21.47 -14.31 5.48
CA ALA A 43 22.15 -15.61 5.56
C ALA A 43 23.61 -15.48 6.04
N ARG A 44 24.28 -14.39 5.70
CA ARG A 44 25.69 -14.15 6.01
C ARG A 44 25.93 -13.44 7.33
N TYR A 45 25.09 -12.48 7.71
CA TYR A 45 25.36 -11.57 8.82
C TYR A 45 24.37 -11.70 9.98
N GLY A 46 23.31 -12.51 9.81
CA GLY A 46 22.25 -12.70 10.84
C GLY A 46 21.12 -11.67 10.72
N ASP A 47 20.28 -11.62 11.75
CA ASP A 47 18.98 -10.96 11.72
C ASP A 47 19.00 -9.44 11.87
N ILE A 48 20.12 -8.86 12.29
CA ILE A 48 20.30 -7.43 12.44
C ILE A 48 21.57 -7.02 11.71
N VAL A 49 21.42 -6.29 10.61
CA VAL A 49 22.52 -5.96 9.72
C VAL A 49 22.61 -4.46 9.48
N ALA A 50 23.83 -3.91 9.66
CA ALA A 50 24.11 -2.52 9.33
C ALA A 50 24.36 -2.36 7.82
N LEU A 51 23.64 -1.47 7.19
CA LEU A 51 23.76 -1.12 5.77
C LEU A 51 24.19 0.33 5.61
N ARG A 52 24.91 0.59 4.53
CA ARG A 52 25.18 1.94 4.04
C ARG A 52 24.57 2.11 2.64
N LEU A 53 23.64 3.01 2.52
CA LEU A 53 22.94 3.36 1.27
C LEU A 53 23.32 4.79 0.87
N GLY A 54 24.42 4.94 0.14
CA GLY A 54 24.99 6.24 -0.13
C GLY A 54 25.45 6.93 1.18
N PRO A 55 24.99 8.14 1.48
CA PRO A 55 25.28 8.84 2.73
C PRO A 55 24.45 8.30 3.92
N GLN A 56 23.36 7.61 3.67
CA GLN A 56 22.45 7.13 4.71
C GLN A 56 22.95 5.81 5.32
N ARG A 57 22.76 5.70 6.64
CA ARG A 57 22.94 4.45 7.37
C ARG A 57 21.56 3.86 7.69
N ALA A 58 21.41 2.57 7.49
CA ALA A 58 20.20 1.84 7.79
C ALA A 58 20.55 0.56 8.56
N MET A 59 19.60 0.07 9.33
CA MET A 59 19.66 -1.26 9.92
C MET A 59 18.57 -2.10 9.30
N LEU A 60 18.94 -3.23 8.73
CA LEU A 60 18.02 -4.22 8.22
C LEU A 60 17.74 -5.22 9.33
N VAL A 61 16.45 -5.50 9.58
CA VAL A 61 15.99 -6.31 10.71
C VAL A 61 15.01 -7.37 10.19
N THR A 62 15.21 -8.64 10.58
CA THR A 62 14.34 -9.78 10.23
C THR A 62 13.81 -10.55 11.40
N SER A 63 14.45 -10.49 12.59
CA SER A 63 13.90 -11.24 13.73
C SER A 63 12.54 -10.67 14.16
N PRO A 64 11.56 -11.51 14.50
CA PRO A 64 10.25 -11.06 14.97
C PRO A 64 10.33 -10.13 16.17
N GLU A 65 11.24 -10.41 17.13
CA GLU A 65 11.43 -9.63 18.35
C GLU A 65 11.93 -8.22 18.05
N ALA A 66 12.95 -8.10 17.18
CA ALA A 66 13.49 -6.81 16.80
C ALA A 66 12.51 -6.04 15.90
N ALA A 67 11.77 -6.71 15.01
CA ALA A 67 10.70 -6.12 14.22
C ALA A 67 9.57 -5.59 15.12
N HIS A 68 9.14 -6.36 16.13
CA HIS A 68 8.17 -5.93 17.13
C HIS A 68 8.66 -4.67 17.85
N GLN A 69 9.91 -4.67 18.32
CA GLN A 69 10.49 -3.51 19.01
C GLN A 69 10.51 -2.26 18.11
N VAL A 70 10.88 -2.38 16.84
CA VAL A 70 10.93 -1.25 15.91
C VAL A 70 9.53 -0.74 15.58
N LEU A 71 8.57 -1.62 15.33
CA LEU A 71 7.24 -1.26 14.82
C LEU A 71 6.26 -0.84 15.92
N LEU A 72 6.28 -1.50 17.06
CA LEU A 72 5.31 -1.26 18.15
C LEU A 72 5.89 -0.37 19.26
N ASP A 73 7.09 -0.68 19.76
CA ASP A 73 7.71 0.10 20.83
C ASP A 73 8.40 1.36 20.30
N GLY A 74 8.75 1.33 19.02
CA GLY A 74 9.53 2.37 18.36
C GLY A 74 8.81 3.69 18.11
N GLY A 75 7.50 3.75 18.27
CA GLY A 75 6.71 4.97 18.01
C GLY A 75 7.09 6.19 18.88
N LYS A 76 7.85 5.96 19.97
CA LYS A 76 8.44 7.01 20.80
C LYS A 76 9.93 7.24 20.52
N THR A 77 10.60 6.30 19.87
CA THR A 77 12.05 6.26 19.70
C THR A 77 12.46 6.49 18.25
N PHE A 78 11.68 5.98 17.31
CA PHE A 78 11.93 6.09 15.87
C PHE A 78 10.90 7.01 15.22
N GLY A 79 11.36 7.95 14.41
CA GLY A 79 10.50 8.78 13.57
C GLY A 79 10.15 8.07 12.26
N LEU A 80 9.48 8.80 11.38
CA LEU A 80 9.19 8.34 10.03
C LEU A 80 10.49 8.25 9.22
N SER A 81 10.66 7.15 8.52
CA SER A 81 11.82 6.98 7.63
C SER A 81 11.85 8.03 6.52
N PRO A 82 13.04 8.57 6.17
CA PRO A 82 13.20 9.44 5.01
C PRO A 82 12.72 8.84 3.67
N LEU A 83 12.55 7.51 3.60
CA LEU A 83 11.97 6.85 2.42
C LEU A 83 10.53 7.30 2.16
N TYR A 84 9.74 7.55 3.20
CA TYR A 84 8.35 8.01 3.06
C TYR A 84 8.24 9.43 2.52
N GLU A 85 9.27 10.28 2.69
CA GLU A 85 9.32 11.61 2.07
C GLU A 85 9.20 11.53 0.54
N LYS A 86 9.69 10.44 -0.07
CA LYS A 86 9.60 10.20 -1.51
C LYS A 86 8.17 9.95 -2.01
N LEU A 87 7.22 9.67 -1.12
CA LEU A 87 5.81 9.53 -1.43
C LEU A 87 5.10 10.89 -1.50
N LYS A 88 5.61 11.91 -0.81
CA LYS A 88 4.97 13.23 -0.73
C LYS A 88 4.63 13.86 -2.09
N PRO A 89 5.44 13.75 -3.14
CA PRO A 89 5.06 14.27 -4.45
C PRO A 89 3.79 13.64 -5.03
N ALA A 90 3.42 12.44 -4.58
CA ALA A 90 2.20 11.76 -5.00
C ALA A 90 1.01 12.00 -4.05
N ILE A 91 1.25 11.90 -2.73
CA ILE A 91 0.18 11.86 -1.71
C ILE A 91 0.13 13.11 -0.80
N GLY A 92 0.91 14.14 -1.09
CA GLY A 92 0.96 15.34 -0.26
C GLY A 92 1.37 15.04 1.19
N GLY A 93 0.70 15.68 2.15
CA GLY A 93 0.90 15.49 3.60
C GLY A 93 -0.01 14.44 4.24
N GLY A 94 -0.53 13.46 3.49
CA GLY A 94 -1.50 12.47 3.97
C GLY A 94 -1.02 11.59 5.13
N LEU A 95 -1.89 10.72 5.62
CA LEU A 95 -1.70 9.90 6.83
C LEU A 95 -0.36 9.16 6.84
N THR A 96 0.04 8.56 5.70
CA THR A 96 1.24 7.71 5.58
C THR A 96 2.55 8.48 5.80
N VAL A 97 2.56 9.79 5.54
CA VAL A 97 3.75 10.65 5.64
C VAL A 97 3.65 11.68 6.75
N SER A 98 2.63 11.60 7.59
CA SER A 98 2.42 12.49 8.72
C SER A 98 2.93 11.90 10.03
N GLU A 99 3.26 12.76 11.00
CA GLU A 99 3.76 12.38 12.33
C GLU A 99 3.10 13.20 13.45
N GLY A 100 3.32 12.78 14.67
CA GLY A 100 2.95 13.52 15.87
C GLY A 100 1.44 13.81 15.99
N ALA A 101 1.08 15.05 16.24
CA ALA A 101 -0.32 15.49 16.43
C ALA A 101 -1.12 15.40 15.13
N ALA A 102 -0.51 15.74 13.98
CA ALA A 102 -1.13 15.66 12.67
C ALA A 102 -1.51 14.20 12.34
N TRP A 103 -0.58 13.27 12.55
CA TRP A 103 -0.85 11.85 12.37
C TRP A 103 -1.99 11.33 13.26
N ARG A 104 -1.97 11.68 14.56
CA ARG A 104 -3.05 11.23 15.47
C ARG A 104 -4.42 11.73 15.03
N ARG A 105 -4.52 12.98 14.60
CA ARG A 105 -5.76 13.56 14.07
C ARG A 105 -6.23 12.83 12.81
N ARG A 106 -5.36 12.68 11.80
CA ARG A 106 -5.68 12.00 10.54
C ARG A 106 -6.04 10.53 10.77
N ARG A 107 -5.28 9.84 11.64
CA ARG A 107 -5.54 8.44 12.02
C ARG A 107 -6.93 8.27 12.65
N GLY A 108 -7.33 9.15 13.56
CA GLY A 108 -8.66 9.10 14.18
C GLY A 108 -9.78 9.22 13.15
N ILE A 109 -9.67 10.15 12.21
CA ILE A 109 -10.65 10.35 11.13
C ILE A 109 -10.69 9.13 10.21
N ALA A 110 -9.52 8.65 9.79
CA ALA A 110 -9.39 7.48 8.92
C ALA A 110 -10.01 6.22 9.56
N GLN A 111 -9.77 5.97 10.85
CA GLN A 111 -10.33 4.82 11.57
C GLN A 111 -11.85 4.84 11.64
N GLN A 112 -12.46 6.01 11.79
CA GLN A 112 -13.92 6.14 11.77
C GLN A 112 -14.48 5.88 10.37
N ALA A 113 -13.88 6.49 9.34
CA ALA A 113 -14.29 6.33 7.94
C ALA A 113 -14.14 4.88 7.44
N MET A 114 -13.18 4.13 7.96
CA MET A 114 -12.88 2.74 7.60
C MET A 114 -13.28 1.73 8.67
N SER A 115 -14.32 2.01 9.45
CA SER A 115 -14.86 1.07 10.45
C SER A 115 -15.37 -0.23 9.78
N PRO A 116 -15.47 -1.36 10.50
CA PRO A 116 -16.01 -2.60 9.94
C PRO A 116 -17.38 -2.42 9.29
N ARG A 117 -18.25 -1.59 9.88
CA ARG A 117 -19.55 -1.26 9.31
C ARG A 117 -19.42 -0.51 7.97
N SER A 118 -18.45 0.40 7.89
CA SER A 118 -18.16 1.14 6.64
C SER A 118 -17.64 0.22 5.55
N VAL A 119 -16.75 -0.71 5.90
CA VAL A 119 -16.22 -1.72 4.95
C VAL A 119 -17.33 -2.66 4.49
N GLN A 120 -18.19 -3.12 5.40
CA GLN A 120 -19.37 -3.95 5.07
C GLN A 120 -20.23 -3.30 4.00
N ALA A 121 -20.46 -2.00 4.07
CA ALA A 121 -21.28 -1.27 3.11
C ALA A 121 -20.66 -1.18 1.70
N LEU A 122 -19.34 -1.42 1.57
CA LEU A 122 -18.64 -1.42 0.28
C LEU A 122 -18.59 -2.79 -0.40
N ILE A 123 -19.02 -3.87 0.28
CA ILE A 123 -18.96 -5.23 -0.29
C ILE A 123 -19.73 -5.31 -1.60
N ALA A 124 -20.92 -4.74 -1.68
CA ALA A 124 -21.71 -4.73 -2.90
C ALA A 124 -20.97 -4.07 -4.08
N THR A 125 -20.23 -2.98 -3.81
CA THR A 125 -19.38 -2.31 -4.81
C THR A 125 -18.28 -3.24 -5.31
N PHE A 126 -17.59 -3.93 -4.39
CA PHE A 126 -16.52 -4.87 -4.77
C PHE A 126 -17.04 -6.06 -5.55
N VAL A 127 -18.18 -6.62 -5.14
CA VAL A 127 -18.84 -7.72 -5.86
C VAL A 127 -19.24 -7.28 -7.26
N GLY A 128 -19.88 -6.12 -7.42
CA GLY A 128 -20.26 -5.61 -8.73
C GLY A 128 -19.06 -5.40 -9.67
N CYS A 129 -17.94 -4.87 -9.16
CA CYS A 129 -16.73 -4.73 -9.95
C CYS A 129 -16.15 -6.10 -10.37
N ALA A 130 -16.18 -7.08 -9.48
CA ALA A 130 -15.69 -8.44 -9.77
C ALA A 130 -16.60 -9.16 -10.79
N GLU A 131 -17.92 -9.01 -10.70
CA GLU A 131 -18.88 -9.57 -11.64
C GLU A 131 -18.74 -8.97 -13.05
N GLU A 132 -18.51 -7.65 -13.15
CA GLU A 132 -18.23 -6.99 -14.42
C GLU A 132 -16.97 -7.59 -15.08
N LEU A 133 -15.87 -7.70 -14.32
CA LEU A 133 -14.64 -8.31 -14.82
C LEU A 133 -14.83 -9.78 -15.20
N ALA A 134 -15.55 -10.56 -14.40
CA ALA A 134 -15.86 -11.95 -14.70
C ALA A 134 -16.69 -12.09 -15.99
N GLY A 135 -17.59 -11.14 -16.25
CA GLY A 135 -18.34 -11.02 -17.50
C GLY A 135 -17.43 -10.77 -18.71
N GLU A 136 -16.48 -9.84 -18.58
CA GLU A 136 -15.46 -9.56 -19.60
C GLU A 136 -14.63 -10.83 -19.92
N TRP A 137 -14.19 -11.55 -18.87
CA TRP A 137 -13.38 -12.75 -19.03
C TRP A 137 -14.16 -13.89 -19.72
N ARG A 138 -15.45 -14.09 -19.37
CA ARG A 138 -16.29 -15.08 -20.04
C ARG A 138 -16.51 -14.76 -21.52
N ALA A 139 -16.57 -13.49 -21.88
CA ALA A 139 -16.74 -13.03 -23.26
C ALA A 139 -15.44 -13.06 -24.08
N SER A 140 -14.29 -13.06 -23.41
CA SER A 140 -12.98 -13.07 -24.07
C SER A 140 -12.70 -14.42 -24.72
N LYS A 141 -12.22 -14.38 -25.98
CA LYS A 141 -11.72 -15.54 -26.72
C LYS A 141 -10.20 -15.64 -26.74
N ALA A 142 -9.52 -14.66 -26.15
CA ALA A 142 -8.08 -14.56 -26.08
C ALA A 142 -7.60 -14.75 -24.62
N PRO A 143 -6.33 -15.14 -24.43
CA PRO A 143 -5.72 -15.10 -23.09
C PRO A 143 -5.82 -13.70 -22.47
N VAL A 144 -6.06 -13.65 -21.18
CA VAL A 144 -6.20 -12.41 -20.42
C VAL A 144 -4.91 -12.14 -19.64
N ASP A 145 -4.41 -10.93 -19.67
CA ASP A 145 -3.35 -10.48 -18.76
C ASP A 145 -3.97 -10.25 -17.37
N ALA A 146 -3.69 -11.18 -16.46
CA ALA A 146 -4.23 -11.13 -15.10
C ALA A 146 -3.70 -9.90 -14.32
N ALA A 147 -2.48 -9.46 -14.55
CA ALA A 147 -1.91 -8.31 -13.84
C ALA A 147 -2.60 -7.01 -14.25
N GLU A 148 -2.81 -6.80 -15.55
CA GLU A 148 -3.56 -5.66 -16.08
C GLU A 148 -5.02 -5.69 -15.60
N ALA A 149 -5.66 -6.85 -15.65
CA ALA A 149 -7.05 -7.01 -15.22
C ALA A 149 -7.22 -6.72 -13.72
N MET A 150 -6.33 -7.21 -12.86
CA MET A 150 -6.38 -6.95 -11.42
C MET A 150 -6.08 -5.48 -11.10
N PHE A 151 -5.16 -4.85 -11.83
CA PHE A 151 -4.92 -3.42 -11.71
C PHE A 151 -6.19 -2.60 -12.05
N ARG A 152 -6.81 -2.86 -13.19
CA ARG A 152 -8.06 -2.19 -13.60
C ARG A 152 -9.19 -2.43 -12.59
N LEU A 153 -9.37 -3.66 -12.13
CA LEU A 153 -10.36 -4.03 -11.12
C LEU A 153 -10.18 -3.21 -9.85
N THR A 154 -8.96 -3.17 -9.31
CA THR A 154 -8.70 -2.52 -8.02
C THR A 154 -8.78 -0.99 -8.11
N VAL A 155 -8.31 -0.37 -9.20
CA VAL A 155 -8.50 1.07 -9.44
C VAL A 155 -10.00 1.40 -9.57
N THR A 156 -10.77 0.59 -10.30
CA THR A 156 -12.22 0.81 -10.45
C THR A 156 -12.95 0.65 -9.12
N ALA A 157 -12.66 -0.42 -8.37
CA ALA A 157 -13.25 -0.67 -7.07
C ALA A 157 -12.91 0.43 -6.06
N MET A 158 -11.66 0.87 -6.02
CA MET A 158 -11.20 1.99 -5.23
C MET A 158 -11.94 3.29 -5.58
N PHE A 159 -12.03 3.61 -6.86
CA PHE A 159 -12.68 4.83 -7.35
C PHE A 159 -14.17 4.87 -6.98
N ARG A 160 -14.90 3.78 -7.20
CA ARG A 160 -16.30 3.64 -6.80
C ARG A 160 -16.50 3.69 -5.28
N SER A 161 -15.58 3.11 -4.52
CA SER A 161 -15.64 3.14 -3.05
C SER A 161 -15.37 4.54 -2.48
N MET A 162 -14.56 5.34 -3.19
CA MET A 162 -14.18 6.68 -2.74
C MET A 162 -15.21 7.74 -3.12
N PHE A 163 -15.81 7.63 -4.30
CA PHE A 163 -16.58 8.71 -4.89
C PHE A 163 -18.01 8.35 -5.26
N GLY A 164 -18.43 7.10 -5.06
CA GLY A 164 -19.77 6.61 -5.35
C GLY A 164 -19.81 5.52 -6.41
N GLN A 165 -20.79 4.62 -6.29
CA GLN A 165 -20.89 3.38 -7.07
C GLN A 165 -21.06 3.61 -8.57
N ASP A 166 -21.68 4.71 -8.97
CA ASP A 166 -21.97 5.04 -10.37
C ASP A 166 -20.76 5.64 -11.10
N LEU A 167 -19.72 6.02 -10.37
CA LEU A 167 -18.56 6.66 -10.94
C LEU A 167 -17.57 5.63 -11.51
N ARG A 168 -17.31 5.69 -12.81
CA ARG A 168 -16.35 4.81 -13.47
C ARG A 168 -15.11 5.61 -13.91
N PRO A 169 -13.90 5.17 -13.54
CA PRO A 169 -12.70 5.80 -14.08
C PRO A 169 -12.60 5.53 -15.58
N GLY A 170 -12.43 6.60 -16.36
CA GLY A 170 -12.14 6.46 -17.79
C GLY A 170 -10.74 5.87 -18.05
N PRO A 171 -10.45 5.43 -19.29
CA PRO A 171 -9.14 4.88 -19.63
C PRO A 171 -7.97 5.81 -19.28
N GLU A 172 -8.15 7.12 -19.43
CA GLU A 172 -7.13 8.12 -19.11
C GLU A 172 -6.80 8.15 -17.61
N VAL A 173 -7.79 7.95 -16.74
CA VAL A 173 -7.60 7.88 -15.29
C VAL A 173 -6.80 6.62 -14.93
N LEU A 174 -7.11 5.49 -15.55
CA LEU A 174 -6.38 4.24 -15.37
C LEU A 174 -4.91 4.39 -15.79
N ASP A 175 -4.66 5.01 -16.95
CA ASP A 175 -3.31 5.26 -17.46
C ASP A 175 -2.52 6.22 -16.57
N ASP A 176 -3.18 7.23 -16.01
CA ASP A 176 -2.56 8.17 -15.07
C ASP A 176 -2.17 7.47 -13.76
N PHE A 177 -3.02 6.63 -13.19
CA PHE A 177 -2.68 5.81 -12.02
C PHE A 177 -1.53 4.86 -12.33
N ALA A 178 -1.54 4.17 -13.46
CA ALA A 178 -0.45 3.28 -13.89
C ALA A 178 0.88 4.03 -14.06
N THR A 179 0.83 5.23 -14.61
CA THR A 179 2.00 6.10 -14.77
C THR A 179 2.53 6.56 -13.42
N MET A 180 1.66 6.98 -12.51
CA MET A 180 2.04 7.38 -11.15
C MET A 180 2.70 6.22 -10.39
N SER A 181 2.08 5.04 -10.37
CA SER A 181 2.59 3.86 -9.66
C SER A 181 3.98 3.46 -10.18
N ARG A 182 4.15 3.37 -11.49
CA ARG A 182 5.44 3.03 -12.11
C ARG A 182 6.55 4.03 -11.77
N GLU A 183 6.27 5.32 -11.90
CA GLU A 183 7.25 6.37 -11.64
C GLU A 183 7.55 6.51 -10.14
N LEU A 184 6.55 6.29 -9.28
CA LEU A 184 6.74 6.30 -7.83
C LEU A 184 7.62 5.15 -7.37
N GLY A 185 7.39 3.93 -7.89
CA GLY A 185 8.25 2.77 -7.65
C GLY A 185 9.70 3.02 -8.06
N ARG A 186 9.91 3.65 -9.24
CA ARG A 186 11.24 4.06 -9.70
C ARG A 186 11.92 5.05 -8.75
N ARG A 187 11.18 6.04 -8.23
CA ARG A 187 11.68 7.06 -7.29
C ARG A 187 11.98 6.48 -5.92
N PHE A 188 11.13 5.57 -5.44
CA PHE A 188 11.30 4.96 -4.11
C PHE A 188 12.67 4.28 -3.95
N PHE A 189 13.14 3.60 -4.99
CA PHE A 189 14.46 2.96 -5.00
C PHE A 189 15.59 3.84 -5.58
N SER A 190 15.30 5.09 -5.94
CA SER A 190 16.33 6.01 -6.39
C SER A 190 17.24 6.43 -5.23
N THR A 191 18.55 6.35 -5.43
CA THR A 191 19.55 6.81 -4.47
C THR A 191 20.02 8.23 -4.72
N LEU A 192 19.55 8.85 -5.79
CA LEU A 192 19.96 10.19 -6.24
C LEU A 192 18.73 11.12 -6.31
N PRO A 193 18.36 11.77 -5.21
CA PRO A 193 17.14 12.59 -5.14
C PRO A 193 17.06 13.69 -6.19
N TRP A 194 18.20 14.25 -6.58
CA TRP A 194 18.25 15.31 -7.59
C TRP A 194 17.78 14.87 -9.00
N LEU A 195 17.81 13.56 -9.29
CA LEU A 195 17.26 13.03 -10.56
C LEU A 195 15.75 13.27 -10.70
N GLU A 196 15.04 13.39 -9.59
CA GLU A 196 13.59 13.62 -9.57
C GLU A 196 13.21 15.03 -10.06
N HIS A 197 14.17 15.97 -10.02
CA HIS A 197 13.99 17.36 -10.48
C HIS A 197 14.39 17.57 -11.94
N LEU A 198 15.02 16.57 -12.57
CA LEU A 198 15.39 16.70 -13.99
C LEU A 198 14.15 16.52 -14.88
N PRO A 199 14.06 17.25 -16.00
CA PRO A 199 12.95 17.16 -16.93
C PRO A 199 13.05 15.94 -17.85
N THR A 200 13.20 14.74 -17.24
CA THR A 200 13.17 13.47 -17.96
C THR A 200 11.74 13.17 -18.48
N SER A 201 11.61 12.27 -19.47
CA SER A 201 10.31 11.84 -19.97
C SER A 201 9.42 11.26 -18.84
N GLY A 202 9.98 10.43 -17.95
CA GLY A 202 9.26 9.87 -16.80
C GLY A 202 8.82 10.93 -15.81
N ASN A 203 9.69 11.89 -15.45
CA ASN A 203 9.32 12.96 -14.52
C ASN A 203 8.24 13.88 -15.12
N ARG A 204 8.30 14.17 -16.43
CA ARG A 204 7.23 14.92 -17.12
C ARG A 204 5.93 14.14 -17.17
N ALA A 205 5.97 12.83 -17.47
CA ALA A 205 4.80 11.98 -17.48
C ALA A 205 4.15 11.91 -16.09
N PHE A 206 4.94 11.73 -15.02
CA PHE A 206 4.46 11.76 -13.63
C PHE A 206 3.79 13.09 -13.30
N ALA A 207 4.43 14.21 -13.60
CA ALA A 207 3.88 15.54 -13.29
C ALA A 207 2.56 15.80 -14.04
N ALA A 208 2.47 15.38 -15.31
CA ALA A 208 1.26 15.51 -16.12
C ALA A 208 0.13 14.63 -15.60
N ALA A 209 0.38 13.36 -15.29
CA ALA A 209 -0.58 12.43 -14.72
C ALA A 209 -1.08 12.95 -13.35
N LYS A 210 -0.15 13.34 -12.45
CA LYS A 210 -0.51 13.91 -11.15
C LYS A 210 -1.41 15.15 -11.30
N ALA A 211 -1.06 16.09 -12.18
CA ALA A 211 -1.85 17.30 -12.38
C ALA A 211 -3.27 17.02 -12.93
N ARG A 212 -3.46 15.97 -13.74
CA ARG A 212 -4.79 15.54 -14.20
C ARG A 212 -5.60 14.92 -13.08
N LEU A 213 -4.99 14.01 -12.32
CA LEU A 213 -5.64 13.36 -11.18
C LEU A 213 -5.96 14.37 -10.06
N ASP A 214 -5.06 15.30 -9.75
CA ASP A 214 -5.32 16.37 -8.78
C ASP A 214 -6.55 17.19 -9.16
N ARG A 215 -6.63 17.62 -10.41
CA ARG A 215 -7.76 18.39 -10.91
C ARG A 215 -9.07 17.61 -10.77
N LEU A 216 -9.05 16.32 -11.15
CA LEU A 216 -10.21 15.44 -11.02
C LEU A 216 -10.66 15.32 -9.56
N VAL A 217 -9.73 15.03 -8.65
CA VAL A 217 -10.03 14.86 -7.22
C VAL A 217 -10.55 16.17 -6.60
N TYR A 218 -9.95 17.32 -6.92
CA TYR A 218 -10.47 18.61 -6.44
C TYR A 218 -11.85 18.91 -7.00
N GLN A 219 -12.16 18.56 -8.26
CA GLN A 219 -13.49 18.70 -8.82
C GLN A 219 -14.52 17.82 -8.08
N LEU A 220 -14.16 16.57 -7.77
CA LEU A 220 -15.03 15.65 -7.02
C LEU A 220 -15.27 16.13 -5.58
N ILE A 221 -14.23 16.68 -4.93
CA ILE A 221 -14.37 17.29 -3.59
C ILE A 221 -15.29 18.50 -3.64
N ALA A 222 -15.09 19.38 -4.63
CA ALA A 222 -15.88 20.61 -4.76
C ALA A 222 -17.35 20.36 -5.14
N ALA A 223 -17.61 19.28 -5.88
CA ALA A 223 -18.98 18.88 -6.24
C ALA A 223 -19.77 18.28 -5.06
N ARG A 224 -19.10 17.92 -3.95
CA ARG A 224 -19.75 17.32 -2.79
C ARG A 224 -20.40 18.39 -1.91
N SER A 225 -21.70 18.23 -1.67
CA SER A 225 -22.44 19.08 -0.74
C SER A 225 -22.32 18.59 0.71
N ASP A 226 -22.64 19.46 1.67
CA ASP A 226 -22.65 19.10 3.10
C ASP A 226 -23.81 18.18 3.49
N GLU A 227 -24.82 18.05 2.63
CA GLU A 227 -26.04 17.25 2.81
C GLU A 227 -25.91 15.87 2.14
N ASP A 228 -24.84 15.63 1.36
CA ASP A 228 -24.65 14.36 0.66
C ASP A 228 -24.48 13.19 1.64
N ASP A 229 -25.07 12.06 1.28
CA ASP A 229 -24.98 10.82 2.03
C ASP A 229 -23.53 10.35 2.16
N ALA A 230 -23.17 9.88 3.36
CA ALA A 230 -21.87 9.28 3.65
C ALA A 230 -21.79 7.81 3.20
N SER A 231 -22.35 7.48 2.04
CA SER A 231 -22.33 6.12 1.48
C SER A 231 -20.95 5.72 0.96
N ASP A 232 -20.14 6.69 0.52
CA ASP A 232 -18.78 6.50 0.04
C ASP A 232 -17.69 6.99 1.03
N LEU A 233 -16.44 6.74 0.72
CA LEU A 233 -15.31 7.07 1.61
C LEU A 233 -15.14 8.59 1.77
N LEU A 234 -15.31 9.38 0.70
CA LEU A 234 -15.20 10.84 0.76
C LEU A 234 -16.25 11.42 1.72
N GLY A 235 -17.51 11.02 1.58
CA GLY A 235 -18.58 11.44 2.48
C GLY A 235 -18.31 11.06 3.93
N ARG A 236 -17.80 9.85 4.18
CA ARG A 236 -17.43 9.38 5.53
C ARG A 236 -16.25 10.14 6.12
N LEU A 237 -15.24 10.48 5.33
CA LEU A 237 -14.11 11.32 5.77
C LEU A 237 -14.60 12.71 6.19
N LEU A 238 -15.48 13.31 5.40
CA LEU A 238 -16.08 14.60 5.70
C LEU A 238 -16.93 14.53 6.98
N GLN A 239 -17.75 13.50 7.12
CA GLN A 239 -18.59 13.28 8.29
C GLN A 239 -17.77 13.02 9.57
N ALA A 240 -16.75 12.17 9.50
CA ALA A 240 -15.86 11.87 10.62
C ALA A 240 -15.09 13.12 11.08
N ALA A 241 -14.68 13.97 10.15
CA ALA A 241 -14.01 15.22 10.47
C ALA A 241 -14.96 16.21 11.23
N LYS A 242 -16.25 16.22 10.89
CA LYS A 242 -17.26 17.03 11.60
C LYS A 242 -17.55 16.50 13.01
N ALA A 243 -17.68 15.19 13.17
CA ALA A 243 -18.08 14.55 14.43
C ALA A 243 -17.07 14.75 15.58
N GLU A 244 -15.78 14.87 15.28
CA GLU A 244 -14.74 15.06 16.29
C GLU A 244 -14.67 16.48 16.89
N GLY A 245 -15.57 17.41 16.51
CA GLY A 245 -15.56 18.80 16.99
C GLY A 245 -14.26 19.56 16.64
N ARG A 246 -13.43 19.00 15.78
CA ARG A 246 -12.17 19.56 15.31
C ARG A 246 -12.42 20.45 14.10
N ALA A 247 -11.50 21.35 13.84
CA ALA A 247 -11.55 22.15 12.63
C ALA A 247 -11.77 21.25 11.40
N ARG A 248 -12.70 21.63 10.54
CA ARG A 248 -12.98 20.94 9.27
C ARG A 248 -11.70 20.65 8.54
N LEU A 249 -11.56 19.46 7.94
CA LEU A 249 -10.45 19.18 7.04
C LEU A 249 -10.48 20.17 5.88
N THR A 250 -9.33 20.73 5.53
CA THR A 250 -9.21 21.56 4.32
C THR A 250 -9.37 20.69 3.07
N SER A 251 -9.72 21.28 1.94
CA SER A 251 -9.77 20.55 0.67
C SER A 251 -8.43 19.89 0.32
N GLU A 252 -7.32 20.52 0.69
CA GLU A 252 -5.97 19.95 0.52
C GLU A 252 -5.78 18.73 1.42
N GLU A 253 -6.16 18.78 2.69
CA GLU A 253 -6.06 17.64 3.59
C GLU A 253 -6.93 16.46 3.14
N ILE A 254 -8.13 16.73 2.63
CA ILE A 254 -9.02 15.69 2.05
C ILE A 254 -8.37 15.08 0.81
N HIS A 255 -7.87 15.91 -0.10
CA HIS A 255 -7.16 15.50 -1.30
C HIS A 255 -5.97 14.57 -0.95
N ASP A 256 -5.16 14.95 0.02
CA ASP A 256 -3.99 14.17 0.46
C ASP A 256 -4.39 12.81 1.06
N GLU A 257 -5.50 12.76 1.82
CA GLU A 257 -6.03 11.49 2.34
C GLU A 257 -6.57 10.60 1.21
N ILE A 258 -7.28 11.17 0.24
CA ILE A 258 -7.77 10.43 -0.94
C ILE A 258 -6.59 9.79 -1.69
N PHE A 259 -5.54 10.55 -1.96
CA PHE A 259 -4.35 10.00 -2.63
C PHE A 259 -3.62 8.97 -1.76
N THR A 260 -3.58 9.17 -0.45
CA THR A 260 -3.02 8.17 0.49
C THR A 260 -3.77 6.85 0.39
N PHE A 261 -5.11 6.88 0.46
CA PHE A 261 -5.92 5.66 0.35
C PHE A 261 -5.90 5.06 -1.05
N ALA A 262 -5.90 5.91 -2.09
CA ALA A 262 -5.78 5.44 -3.46
C ALA A 262 -4.48 4.68 -3.69
N LEU A 263 -3.35 5.25 -3.31
CA LEU A 263 -2.04 4.60 -3.48
C LEU A 263 -1.93 3.30 -2.66
N ALA A 264 -2.39 3.31 -1.41
CA ALA A 264 -2.31 2.15 -0.53
C ALA A 264 -3.27 1.03 -0.97
N GLY A 265 -4.46 1.36 -1.46
CA GLY A 265 -5.56 0.41 -1.66
C GLY A 265 -5.55 -0.33 -2.99
N HIS A 266 -5.06 0.29 -4.08
CA HIS A 266 -5.16 -0.36 -5.39
C HIS A 266 -3.95 -1.25 -5.71
N GLU A 267 -2.72 -0.75 -5.58
CA GLU A 267 -1.52 -1.45 -6.05
C GLU A 267 -1.21 -2.70 -5.22
N THR A 268 -1.33 -2.61 -3.90
CA THR A 268 -1.11 -3.75 -3.00
C THR A 268 -2.13 -4.85 -3.24
N THR A 269 -3.40 -4.48 -3.40
CA THR A 269 -4.48 -5.44 -3.67
C THR A 269 -4.36 -6.05 -5.07
N ALA A 270 -4.06 -5.24 -6.09
CA ALA A 270 -3.81 -5.73 -7.45
C ALA A 270 -2.68 -6.75 -7.50
N SER A 271 -1.56 -6.44 -6.83
CA SER A 271 -0.42 -7.35 -6.74
C SER A 271 -0.79 -8.66 -6.05
N THR A 272 -1.48 -8.61 -4.91
CA THR A 272 -1.94 -9.82 -4.19
C THR A 272 -2.83 -10.68 -5.07
N LEU A 273 -3.82 -10.08 -5.74
CA LEU A 273 -4.73 -10.82 -6.62
C LEU A 273 -4.01 -11.38 -7.86
N THR A 274 -3.03 -10.68 -8.40
CA THR A 274 -2.21 -11.19 -9.50
C THR A 274 -1.44 -12.44 -9.09
N TRP A 275 -0.80 -12.42 -7.92
CA TRP A 275 -0.11 -13.59 -7.38
C TRP A 275 -1.06 -14.73 -7.02
N PHE A 276 -2.25 -14.40 -6.52
CA PHE A 276 -3.29 -15.41 -6.30
C PHE A 276 -3.67 -16.13 -7.60
N TRP A 277 -3.92 -15.40 -8.70
CA TRP A 277 -4.21 -16.02 -9.99
C TRP A 277 -3.04 -16.84 -10.55
N LEU A 278 -1.80 -16.39 -10.34
CA LEU A 278 -0.64 -17.18 -10.70
C LEU A 278 -0.58 -18.50 -9.90
N ALA A 279 -0.85 -18.43 -8.59
CA ALA A 279 -0.91 -19.64 -7.74
C ALA A 279 -2.02 -20.60 -8.22
N MET A 280 -3.22 -20.08 -8.56
CA MET A 280 -4.30 -20.89 -9.13
C MET A 280 -3.91 -21.55 -10.45
N ALA A 281 -3.17 -20.84 -11.31
CA ALA A 281 -2.72 -21.40 -12.58
C ALA A 281 -1.61 -22.45 -12.42
N SER A 282 -0.75 -22.30 -11.41
CA SER A 282 0.43 -23.15 -11.19
C SER A 282 0.12 -24.38 -10.33
N GLU A 283 -0.78 -24.26 -9.34
CA GLU A 283 -1.06 -25.25 -8.32
C GLU A 283 -2.48 -25.83 -8.48
N GLN A 284 -2.65 -26.76 -9.42
CA GLN A 284 -3.96 -27.28 -9.82
C GLN A 284 -4.74 -27.93 -8.65
N ASP A 285 -4.04 -28.54 -7.67
CA ASP A 285 -4.70 -29.14 -6.50
C ASP A 285 -5.28 -28.06 -5.57
N VAL A 286 -4.58 -26.94 -5.44
CA VAL A 286 -5.05 -25.78 -4.68
C VAL A 286 -6.23 -25.14 -5.38
N ALA A 287 -6.13 -24.93 -6.70
CA ALA A 287 -7.22 -24.38 -7.51
C ALA A 287 -8.52 -25.19 -7.38
N ARG A 288 -8.44 -26.53 -7.53
CA ARG A 288 -9.62 -27.40 -7.37
C ARG A 288 -10.29 -27.28 -6.00
N LYS A 289 -9.51 -27.13 -4.93
CA LYS A 289 -10.07 -26.98 -3.57
C LYS A 289 -10.72 -25.61 -3.38
N VAL A 290 -10.13 -24.54 -3.90
CA VAL A 290 -10.74 -23.20 -3.90
C VAL A 290 -12.03 -23.21 -4.70
N GLU A 291 -12.03 -23.77 -5.91
CA GLU A 291 -13.21 -23.89 -6.76
C GLU A 291 -14.34 -24.69 -6.07
N ALA A 292 -14.01 -25.81 -5.42
CA ALA A 292 -14.98 -26.63 -4.70
C ALA A 292 -15.59 -25.88 -3.50
N GLU A 293 -14.76 -25.15 -2.72
CA GLU A 293 -15.24 -24.35 -1.59
C GLU A 293 -16.18 -23.23 -2.07
N VAL A 294 -15.76 -22.48 -3.09
CA VAL A 294 -16.56 -21.38 -3.66
C VAL A 294 -17.85 -21.90 -4.27
N ALA A 295 -17.81 -23.02 -5.00
CA ALA A 295 -19.00 -23.64 -5.56
C ALA A 295 -20.00 -24.09 -4.47
N ALA A 296 -19.51 -24.71 -3.40
CA ALA A 296 -20.35 -25.11 -2.27
C ALA A 296 -20.96 -23.89 -1.55
N TRP A 297 -20.18 -22.82 -1.37
CA TRP A 297 -20.66 -21.58 -0.76
C TRP A 297 -21.75 -20.92 -1.63
N HIS A 298 -21.59 -20.91 -2.95
CA HIS A 298 -22.60 -20.41 -3.88
C HIS A 298 -23.86 -21.26 -3.87
N ALA A 299 -23.74 -22.58 -3.84
CA ALA A 299 -24.90 -23.51 -3.81
C ALA A 299 -25.72 -23.39 -2.51
N ALA A 300 -25.07 -23.01 -1.40
CA ALA A 300 -25.74 -22.80 -0.12
C ALA A 300 -26.49 -21.45 -0.02
N GLY A 301 -26.41 -20.61 -1.05
CA GLY A 301 -26.93 -19.23 -1.02
C GLY A 301 -25.87 -18.27 -0.50
N PRO A 302 -25.16 -17.55 -1.39
CA PRO A 302 -24.03 -16.72 -0.99
C PRO A 302 -24.48 -15.54 -0.11
N GLU A 303 -23.84 -15.42 1.06
CA GLU A 303 -24.03 -14.28 1.95
C GLU A 303 -22.89 -13.28 1.74
N TRP A 304 -23.19 -12.20 1.03
CA TRP A 304 -22.24 -11.12 0.75
C TRP A 304 -22.07 -10.20 1.97
N SER A 305 -21.45 -10.73 3.02
CA SER A 305 -21.12 -10.05 4.25
C SER A 305 -19.72 -10.43 4.71
N LEU A 306 -19.14 -9.66 5.65
CA LEU A 306 -17.85 -10.03 6.25
C LEU A 306 -17.90 -11.40 6.93
N GLU A 307 -19.05 -11.75 7.54
CA GLU A 307 -19.26 -13.05 8.17
C GLU A 307 -19.37 -14.16 7.11
N GLY A 308 -20.20 -13.95 6.08
CA GLY A 308 -20.40 -14.91 5.00
C GLY A 308 -19.12 -15.21 4.23
N LEU A 309 -18.36 -14.16 3.89
CA LEU A 309 -17.03 -14.29 3.26
C LEU A 309 -16.01 -14.98 4.19
N GLY A 310 -16.14 -14.79 5.51
CA GLY A 310 -15.32 -15.48 6.52
C GLY A 310 -15.47 -17.00 6.53
N ARG A 311 -16.54 -17.55 5.92
CA ARG A 311 -16.77 -19.00 5.76
C ARG A 311 -15.92 -19.64 4.66
N LEU A 312 -15.35 -18.83 3.75
CA LEU A 312 -14.41 -19.27 2.73
C LEU A 312 -13.00 -19.48 3.34
N THR A 313 -12.89 -20.46 4.23
CA THR A 313 -11.71 -20.66 5.09
C THR A 313 -10.48 -21.12 4.31
N TYR A 314 -10.66 -21.99 3.32
CA TYR A 314 -9.57 -22.47 2.48
C TYR A 314 -9.08 -21.40 1.52
N THR A 315 -10.00 -20.70 0.86
CA THR A 315 -9.68 -19.55 -0.02
C THR A 315 -8.92 -18.50 0.76
N ARG A 316 -9.33 -18.21 2.00
CA ARG A 316 -8.60 -17.29 2.88
C ARG A 316 -7.19 -17.78 3.21
N ALA A 317 -7.04 -19.07 3.56
CA ALA A 317 -5.72 -19.66 3.84
C ALA A 317 -4.78 -19.57 2.62
N VAL A 318 -5.33 -19.74 1.41
CA VAL A 318 -4.56 -19.55 0.16
C VAL A 318 -4.13 -18.08 -0.01
N LEU A 319 -5.02 -17.11 0.26
CA LEU A 319 -4.66 -15.69 0.23
C LEU A 319 -3.61 -15.33 1.27
N ASP A 320 -3.72 -15.87 2.49
CA ASP A 320 -2.73 -15.66 3.56
C ASP A 320 -1.36 -16.24 3.15
N GLU A 321 -1.33 -17.40 2.49
CA GLU A 321 -0.09 -18.00 1.96
C GLU A 321 0.49 -17.19 0.79
N VAL A 322 -0.35 -16.68 -0.11
CA VAL A 322 0.10 -15.76 -1.16
C VAL A 322 0.73 -14.50 -0.55
N LEU A 323 0.12 -13.91 0.45
CA LEU A 323 0.67 -12.75 1.16
C LEU A 323 1.99 -13.07 1.87
N ARG A 324 2.14 -14.28 2.41
CA ARG A 324 3.39 -14.73 3.05
C ARG A 324 4.52 -14.88 2.02
N LEU A 325 4.22 -15.44 0.84
CA LEU A 325 5.23 -15.71 -0.21
C LEU A 325 5.54 -14.46 -1.04
N PHE A 326 4.53 -13.65 -1.32
CA PHE A 326 4.58 -12.53 -2.27
C PHE A 326 4.03 -11.24 -1.64
N ALA A 327 4.54 -10.87 -0.45
CA ALA A 327 4.11 -9.68 0.27
C ALA A 327 4.24 -8.42 -0.59
N PRO A 328 3.16 -7.69 -0.92
CA PRO A 328 3.27 -6.45 -1.70
C PRO A 328 4.09 -5.38 -0.98
N ALA A 329 3.94 -5.28 0.34
CA ALA A 329 4.73 -4.40 1.19
C ALA A 329 5.82 -5.20 1.91
N TRP A 330 6.83 -5.66 1.17
CA TRP A 330 7.91 -6.50 1.66
C TRP A 330 9.00 -5.75 2.45
N LEU A 331 8.97 -4.43 2.47
CA LEU A 331 9.87 -3.57 3.23
C LEU A 331 9.09 -2.51 3.99
N LEU A 332 9.23 -2.50 5.31
CA LEU A 332 8.76 -1.43 6.19
C LEU A 332 9.96 -0.67 6.74
N SER A 333 9.84 0.63 6.95
CA SER A 333 10.94 1.46 7.45
C SER A 333 10.49 2.45 8.50
N ARG A 334 11.39 2.74 9.43
CA ARG A 334 11.24 3.72 10.51
C ARG A 334 12.49 4.59 10.59
#